data_725f14722f22c3a5fcf9d9d887e77aeb
#
_entry.id   725f14722f22c3a5fcf9d9d887e77aeb
#
_cell.length_a   1.000
_cell.length_b   1.000
_cell.length_c   1.000
_cell.angle_alpha   90.00
_cell.angle_beta   90.00
_cell.angle_gamma   90.00
#
_symmetry.space_group_name_H-M   'P 1'
#
loop_
_entity.id
_entity.type
_entity.pdbx_description
1 polymer ?
#
loop_
_entity_poly.entity_id
_entity_poly.type
_entity_poly.pdbx_seq_one_letter_code
_entity_poly.pdbx_strand_id
1 'polypeptide(L)'
;MAIMTMCSHTKYTVANNTLNKMYEQLMVTIEKTSTQIWDKEFTNDYKKALSNSEKAWARFRDTDCNFLTYERLGGSSRLMNIYDCRTTLTNSRIKELQEKLRSFQ
;
A
#
# COMPACT_ATOMS: atom_id res chain seq x y z
N MET A 1 -16.34 -19.53 6.66
CA MET A 1 -17.42 -18.77 7.22
C MET A 1 -17.49 -17.40 6.60
N ALA A 2 -18.62 -17.10 5.98
CA ALA A 2 -18.79 -15.91 5.16
C ALA A 2 -18.60 -14.62 5.96
N ILE A 3 -19.10 -14.54 7.20
CA ILE A 3 -19.03 -13.34 8.04
C ILE A 3 -17.60 -12.97 8.38
N MET A 4 -16.76 -13.95 8.75
CA MET A 4 -15.36 -13.72 9.09
C MET A 4 -14.56 -13.26 7.87
N THR A 5 -14.83 -13.87 6.72
CA THR A 5 -14.21 -13.46 5.45
C THR A 5 -14.62 -12.03 5.08
N MET A 6 -15.88 -11.67 5.29
CA MET A 6 -16.37 -10.31 5.02
C MET A 6 -15.69 -9.28 5.92
N CYS A 7 -15.51 -9.58 7.22
CA CYS A 7 -14.81 -8.69 8.14
C CYS A 7 -13.34 -8.48 7.72
N SER A 8 -12.65 -9.55 7.36
CA SER A 8 -11.27 -9.48 6.90
C SER A 8 -11.16 -8.70 5.60
N HIS A 9 -12.09 -8.91 4.68
CA HIS A 9 -12.15 -8.17 3.42
C HIS A 9 -12.38 -6.68 3.67
N THR A 10 -13.31 -6.35 4.57
CA THR A 10 -13.60 -4.95 4.90
C THR A 10 -12.39 -4.25 5.52
N LYS A 11 -11.69 -4.90 6.45
CA LYS A 11 -10.49 -4.35 7.05
C LYS A 11 -9.41 -4.09 6.00
N TYR A 12 -9.24 -5.03 5.08
CA TYR A 12 -8.30 -4.87 3.98
C TYR A 12 -8.69 -3.69 3.08
N THR A 13 -9.96 -3.59 2.72
CA THR A 13 -10.45 -2.49 1.88
C THR A 13 -10.17 -1.13 2.53
N VAL A 14 -10.45 -1.01 3.83
CA VAL A 14 -10.17 0.23 4.57
C VAL A 14 -8.68 0.55 4.58
N ALA A 15 -7.84 -0.43 4.87
CA ALA A 15 -6.39 -0.25 4.90
C ALA A 15 -5.86 0.16 3.51
N ASN A 16 -6.34 -0.50 2.47
CA ASN A 16 -5.92 -0.21 1.10
C ASN A 16 -6.34 1.20 0.65
N ASN A 17 -7.53 1.64 1.05
CA ASN A 17 -8.00 3.00 0.78
C ASN A 17 -7.11 4.02 1.50
N THR A 18 -6.72 3.75 2.74
CA THR A 18 -5.80 4.60 3.50
C THR A 18 -4.44 4.68 2.83
N LEU A 19 -3.93 3.54 2.36
CA LEU A 19 -2.67 3.48 1.62
C LEU A 19 -2.73 4.36 0.36
N ASN A 20 -3.81 4.26 -0.40
CA ASN A 20 -3.98 5.06 -1.61
C ASN A 20 -3.99 6.56 -1.31
N LYS A 21 -4.61 6.96 -0.20
CA LYS A 21 -4.58 8.36 0.24
C LYS A 21 -3.16 8.81 0.61
N MET A 22 -2.37 7.94 1.21
CA MET A 22 -0.97 8.26 1.52
C MET A 22 -0.16 8.50 0.24
N TYR A 23 -0.36 7.67 -0.78
CA TYR A 23 0.29 7.88 -2.08
C TYR A 23 -0.11 9.20 -2.71
N GLU A 24 -1.41 9.55 -2.65
CA GLU A 24 -1.90 10.85 -3.16
C GLU A 24 -1.25 12.02 -2.42
N GLN A 25 -1.14 11.94 -1.09
CA GLN A 25 -0.51 12.97 -0.29
C GLN A 25 0.98 13.13 -0.64
N LEU A 26 1.67 12.01 -0.84
CA LEU A 26 3.08 12.05 -1.26
C LEU A 26 3.22 12.67 -2.64
N MET A 27 2.34 12.34 -3.57
CA MET A 27 2.35 12.91 -4.92
C MET A 27 2.19 14.44 -4.87
N VAL A 28 1.22 14.90 -4.08
CA VAL A 28 0.98 16.34 -3.90
C VAL A 28 2.17 17.02 -3.23
N THR A 29 2.77 16.38 -2.23
CA THR A 29 3.91 16.93 -1.49
C THR A 29 5.14 17.05 -2.40
N ILE A 30 5.39 16.07 -3.24
CA ILE A 30 6.48 16.11 -4.22
C ILE A 30 6.27 17.28 -5.17
N GLU A 31 5.04 17.46 -5.66
CA GLU A 31 4.71 18.57 -6.57
C GLU A 31 4.91 19.93 -5.92
N LYS A 32 4.49 20.10 -4.67
CA LYS A 32 4.68 21.34 -3.93
C LYS A 32 6.15 21.66 -3.67
N THR A 33 6.93 20.65 -3.32
CA THR A 33 8.35 20.80 -3.05
C THR A 33 9.10 21.21 -4.32
N SER A 34 8.64 20.72 -5.47
CA SER A 34 9.30 20.99 -6.76
C SER A 34 9.32 22.47 -7.11
N THR A 35 8.28 23.22 -6.73
CA THR A 35 8.20 24.65 -7.04
C THR A 35 9.26 25.46 -6.29
N GLN A 36 9.89 24.87 -5.29
CA GLN A 36 10.83 25.55 -4.41
C GLN A 36 12.29 25.13 -4.62
N ILE A 37 12.53 23.84 -4.91
CA ILE A 37 13.87 23.25 -4.84
C ILE A 37 14.28 22.49 -6.11
N TRP A 38 13.33 21.88 -6.79
CA TRP A 38 13.63 20.94 -7.88
C TRP A 38 13.16 21.47 -9.23
N ASP A 39 13.90 21.13 -10.29
CA ASP A 39 13.44 21.40 -11.64
C ASP A 39 12.31 20.42 -12.04
N LYS A 40 11.69 20.71 -13.19
CA LYS A 40 10.53 19.96 -13.67
C LYS A 40 10.88 18.50 -14.00
N GLU A 41 12.05 18.29 -14.58
CA GLU A 41 12.49 16.93 -14.95
C GLU A 41 12.69 16.07 -13.71
N PHE A 42 13.37 16.59 -12.70
CA PHE A 42 13.58 15.90 -11.43
C PHE A 42 12.23 15.54 -10.79
N THR A 43 11.32 16.49 -10.76
CA THR A 43 9.99 16.30 -10.17
C THR A 43 9.22 15.20 -10.89
N ASN A 44 9.22 15.22 -12.22
CA ASN A 44 8.54 14.20 -13.01
C ASN A 44 9.14 12.81 -12.78
N ASP A 45 10.45 12.71 -12.71
CA ASP A 45 11.14 11.45 -12.44
C ASP A 45 10.82 10.93 -11.04
N TYR A 46 10.75 11.82 -10.05
CA TYR A 46 10.40 11.44 -8.68
C TYR A 46 8.97 10.91 -8.59
N LYS A 47 8.03 11.62 -9.24
CA LYS A 47 6.62 11.17 -9.28
C LYS A 47 6.48 9.82 -9.97
N LYS A 48 7.24 9.59 -11.02
CA LYS A 48 7.27 8.32 -11.73
C LYS A 48 7.83 7.20 -10.86
N ALA A 49 8.89 7.50 -10.11
CA ALA A 49 9.47 6.54 -9.17
C ALA A 49 8.45 6.14 -8.10
N LEU A 50 7.70 7.10 -7.58
CA LEU A 50 6.64 6.82 -6.60
C LEU A 50 5.56 5.92 -7.20
N SER A 51 5.09 6.23 -8.40
CA SER A 51 4.07 5.42 -9.09
C SER A 51 4.56 4.00 -9.33
N ASN A 52 5.80 3.83 -9.78
CA ASN A 52 6.38 2.51 -10.00
C ASN A 52 6.54 1.73 -8.69
N SER A 53 6.94 2.42 -7.63
CA SER A 53 7.06 1.83 -6.30
C SER A 53 5.71 1.33 -5.78
N GLU A 54 4.67 2.13 -5.95
CA GLU A 54 3.30 1.76 -5.56
C GLU A 54 2.86 0.46 -6.23
N LYS A 55 3.04 0.37 -7.54
CA LYS A 55 2.64 -0.80 -8.31
C LYS A 55 3.45 -2.04 -7.93
N ALA A 56 4.76 -1.90 -7.80
CA ALA A 56 5.64 -3.01 -7.44
C ALA A 56 5.33 -3.52 -6.04
N TRP A 57 5.07 -2.61 -5.10
CA TRP A 57 4.77 -2.99 -3.73
C TRP A 57 3.43 -3.73 -3.64
N ALA A 58 2.38 -3.26 -4.32
CA ALA A 58 1.08 -3.93 -4.32
C ALA A 58 1.20 -5.35 -4.89
N ARG A 59 1.97 -5.51 -5.95
CA ARG A 59 2.22 -6.82 -6.54
C ARG A 59 2.97 -7.74 -5.59
N PHE A 60 3.99 -7.21 -4.91
CA PHE A 60 4.73 -7.96 -3.89
C PHE A 60 3.79 -8.41 -2.76
N ARG A 61 3.00 -7.49 -2.22
CA ARG A 61 2.04 -7.80 -1.15
C ARG A 61 1.14 -8.98 -1.52
N ASP A 62 0.51 -8.89 -2.70
CA ASP A 62 -0.46 -9.88 -3.11
C ASP A 62 0.19 -11.23 -3.39
N THR A 63 1.35 -11.23 -4.02
CA THR A 63 2.12 -12.43 -4.30
C THR A 63 2.63 -13.08 -3.03
N ASP A 64 3.17 -12.26 -2.11
CA ASP A 64 3.73 -12.74 -0.84
C ASP A 64 2.64 -13.35 0.04
N CYS A 65 1.47 -12.70 0.11
CA CYS A 65 0.36 -13.22 0.91
C CYS A 65 -0.18 -14.53 0.34
N ASN A 66 -0.15 -14.73 -0.96
CA ASN A 66 -0.48 -16.03 -1.55
C ASN A 66 0.50 -17.11 -1.10
N PHE A 67 1.79 -16.79 -1.08
CA PHE A 67 2.82 -17.72 -0.64
C PHE A 67 2.70 -18.02 0.86
N LEU A 68 2.60 -17.00 1.69
CA LEU A 68 2.58 -17.15 3.15
C LEU A 68 1.35 -17.89 3.66
N THR A 69 0.26 -17.89 2.93
CA THR A 69 -0.98 -18.55 3.31
C THR A 69 -1.25 -19.82 2.51
N TYR A 70 -0.32 -20.24 1.68
CA TYR A 70 -0.54 -21.33 0.72
C TYR A 70 -0.87 -22.66 1.39
N GLU A 71 -0.23 -22.98 2.48
CA GLU A 71 -0.43 -24.23 3.22
C GLU A 71 -1.78 -24.32 3.92
N ARG A 72 -2.51 -23.20 4.00
CA ARG A 72 -3.86 -23.15 4.59
C ARG A 72 -4.91 -23.34 3.49
N LEU A 73 -4.74 -24.38 2.71
CA LEU A 73 -5.60 -24.69 1.59
C LEU A 73 -6.98 -25.11 2.05
N GLY A 74 -8.01 -24.59 1.40
CA GLY A 74 -9.38 -25.04 1.53
C GLY A 74 -10.30 -24.05 2.23
N GLY A 75 -11.48 -23.89 1.65
CA GLY A 75 -12.61 -23.17 2.20
C GLY A 75 -12.39 -21.68 2.43
N SER A 76 -13.29 -21.12 3.19
CA SER A 76 -13.34 -19.71 3.51
C SER A 76 -12.18 -19.25 4.40
N SER A 77 -11.54 -20.14 5.14
CA SER A 77 -10.40 -19.81 5.99
C SER A 77 -9.20 -19.29 5.20
N ARG A 78 -8.95 -19.86 4.03
CA ARG A 78 -7.84 -19.42 3.19
C ARG A 78 -8.03 -17.98 2.74
N LEU A 79 -9.24 -17.64 2.29
CA LEU A 79 -9.53 -16.30 1.82
C LEU A 79 -9.42 -15.27 2.96
N MET A 80 -9.94 -15.62 4.14
CA MET A 80 -9.80 -14.79 5.33
C MET A 80 -8.33 -14.54 5.66
N ASN A 81 -7.50 -15.58 5.63
CA ASN A 81 -6.07 -15.48 5.91
C ASN A 81 -5.35 -14.61 4.89
N ILE A 82 -5.73 -14.69 3.62
CA ILE A 82 -5.15 -13.85 2.57
C ILE A 82 -5.44 -12.38 2.87
N TYR A 83 -6.70 -12.05 3.18
CA TYR A 83 -7.07 -10.66 3.49
C TYR A 83 -6.38 -10.15 4.76
N ASP A 84 -6.28 -10.98 5.79
CA ASP A 84 -5.59 -10.59 7.02
C ASP A 84 -4.10 -10.34 6.77
N CYS A 85 -3.46 -11.17 5.97
CA CYS A 85 -2.08 -10.98 5.55
C CYS A 85 -1.91 -9.64 4.81
N ARG A 86 -2.75 -9.39 3.83
CA ARG A 86 -2.72 -8.14 3.05
C ARG A 86 -2.91 -6.92 3.94
N THR A 87 -3.81 -7.01 4.92
CA THR A 87 -4.06 -5.92 5.86
C THR A 87 -2.82 -5.62 6.69
N THR A 88 -2.16 -6.65 7.21
CA THR A 88 -0.94 -6.50 8.01
C THR A 88 0.17 -5.80 7.21
N LEU A 89 0.43 -6.27 5.99
CA LEU A 89 1.46 -5.68 5.15
C LEU A 89 1.09 -4.25 4.75
N THR A 90 -0.18 -4.00 4.44
CA THR A 90 -0.64 -2.67 4.07
C THR A 90 -0.47 -1.67 5.21
N ASN A 91 -0.81 -2.07 6.44
CA ASN A 91 -0.63 -1.21 7.61
C ASN A 91 0.85 -0.89 7.86
N SER A 92 1.74 -1.85 7.65
CA SER A 92 3.19 -1.61 7.75
C SER A 92 3.66 -0.61 6.68
N ARG A 93 3.15 -0.75 5.46
CA ARG A 93 3.50 0.17 4.37
C ARG A 93 3.02 1.58 4.65
N ILE A 94 1.81 1.72 5.20
CA ILE A 94 1.27 3.04 5.59
C ILE A 94 2.23 3.73 6.55
N LYS A 95 2.75 3.03 7.54
CA LYS A 95 3.71 3.59 8.50
C LYS A 95 4.99 4.06 7.82
N GLU A 96 5.54 3.26 6.91
CA GLU A 96 6.72 3.65 6.13
C GLU A 96 6.47 4.93 5.35
N LEU A 97 5.32 5.02 4.69
CA LEU A 97 4.99 6.19 3.88
C LEU A 97 4.70 7.43 4.75
N GLN A 98 4.14 7.25 5.93
CA GLN A 98 3.96 8.34 6.90
C GLN A 98 5.29 8.93 7.31
N GLU A 99 6.29 8.10 7.56
CA GLU A 99 7.65 8.55 7.89
C GLU A 99 8.28 9.27 6.71
N LYS A 100 8.09 8.76 5.51
CA LYS A 100 8.58 9.41 4.30
C LYS A 100 7.93 10.79 4.12
N LEU A 101 6.63 10.88 4.35
CA LEU A 101 5.91 12.14 4.26
C LEU A 101 6.46 13.17 5.27
N ARG A 102 6.75 12.74 6.50
CA ARG A 102 7.35 13.60 7.51
C ARG A 102 8.72 14.13 7.09
N SER A 103 9.46 13.37 6.29
CA SER A 103 10.79 13.80 5.85
C SER A 103 10.75 15.02 4.93
N PHE A 104 9.60 15.37 4.39
CA PHE A 104 9.41 16.57 3.58
C PHE A 104 9.10 17.82 4.40
N GLN A 105 8.88 17.67 5.68
CA GLN A 105 8.49 18.77 6.57
C GLN A 105 9.69 19.43 7.24
#